data_c3172fd40a05c49619999da9f4a2e9c9
#
_entry.id   c3172fd40a05c49619999da9f4a2e9c9
#
_cell.length_a   1.000
_cell.length_b   1.000
_cell.length_c   1.000
_cell.angle_alpha   90.00
_cell.angle_beta   90.00
_cell.angle_gamma   90.00
#
_symmetry.space_group_name_H-M   'P 1'
#
loop_
_entity.id
_entity.type
_entity.pdbx_description
1 polymer ?
#
loop_
_entity_poly.entity_id
_entity_poly.type
_entity_poly.pdbx_seq_one_letter_code
_entity_poly.pdbx_strand_id
1 'polypeptide(L)'
;MKSVCILTLGAMFAVGAAFADEPAPKGKDTVAEKPLPAKIEAFKSEDRTSEGSVTVAGSRIDYQAVAGTLVVHPKGWDDAAKTTDKESSKEDQQNRNRPDGASSEQNPTAEASMFYVAYFKKGAAAEARPVTFLFNGGPGSSTVWLHMGAFGPKRVVTADDTHSPAAPYAIVNNDQSLLDASDLVFVDAPGTGFSRISGKDKEKAFYGVDADAYAFAEFITAFLSKYGRWNSPKFLFGESYGTTRSAALINLLETDRHVDFNGVILLSQILNFDVSANGPQLNPGVNLPYQLALPTYAATAWYHHKVPGSPRDLPGFLEQVEHFAMTDYAQALQAGATLDPAQRDVVAAKLHDYTGLSVEYIKKADLRINSGEFEKNLQDDSDTTTGRLDTRFSGPTMDPLSKEADYDPQTAAIGSAYVSAFNDYVRKALQYGDNKIYKPMIPLWRTWNYQHQPPDFPRPLRQIANVMPDLAWAMKYNPNLKVQLNAGYFDLATPFYEGI
;
A
#
# COMPACT_ATOMS: atom_id res chain seq x y z
N MET A 1 12.25 42.29 -46.85
CA MET A 1 13.48 42.88 -46.30
C MET A 1 13.99 41.87 -45.30
N LYS A 2 14.94 40.99 -45.68
CA LYS A 2 16.41 41.05 -45.47
C LYS A 2 16.69 41.25 -43.96
N SER A 3 17.36 40.40 -43.19
CA SER A 3 18.61 39.63 -43.36
C SER A 3 18.68 38.59 -42.21
N VAL A 4 19.03 37.37 -42.34
CA VAL A 4 20.29 36.63 -42.55
C VAL A 4 21.46 37.11 -41.68
N CYS A 5 21.98 36.22 -40.84
CA CYS A 5 23.40 35.92 -40.58
C CYS A 5 23.51 34.86 -39.48
N ILE A 6 23.90 33.66 -39.72
CA ILE A 6 25.19 33.02 -40.05
C ILE A 6 25.93 32.53 -38.77
N LEU A 7 26.19 31.25 -38.80
CA LEU A 7 27.08 30.42 -37.97
C LEU A 7 28.50 30.99 -37.80
N THR A 8 29.16 30.66 -36.70
CA THR A 8 30.55 30.21 -36.76
C THR A 8 30.88 29.14 -35.73
N LEU A 9 31.36 28.03 -36.24
CA LEU A 9 32.15 26.99 -35.62
C LEU A 9 33.55 27.52 -35.25
N GLY A 10 34.12 27.11 -34.14
CA GLY A 10 35.50 27.33 -33.80
C GLY A 10 36.06 26.20 -32.92
N ALA A 11 36.81 25.34 -33.57
CA ALA A 11 37.58 24.29 -32.92
C ALA A 11 39.06 24.72 -32.75
N MET A 12 39.76 24.02 -31.81
CA MET A 12 41.23 23.85 -31.72
C MET A 12 41.99 24.92 -30.90
N PHE A 13 42.95 24.61 -30.03
CA PHE A 13 44.11 23.71 -30.08
C PHE A 13 44.68 23.54 -28.67
N ALA A 14 45.24 22.36 -28.39
CA ALA A 14 46.12 22.07 -27.27
C ALA A 14 47.52 22.60 -27.53
N VAL A 15 48.11 23.26 -26.54
CA VAL A 15 49.58 23.45 -26.49
C VAL A 15 50.01 23.05 -25.08
N GLY A 16 50.86 22.03 -25.04
CA GLY A 16 51.58 21.60 -23.83
C GLY A 16 52.77 22.53 -23.58
N ALA A 17 53.00 22.83 -22.33
CA ALA A 17 54.28 23.33 -21.83
C ALA A 17 54.67 22.57 -20.60
N ALA A 18 55.76 21.83 -20.71
CA ALA A 18 56.47 21.19 -19.59
C ALA A 18 57.18 22.29 -18.79
N PHE A 19 57.00 22.25 -17.47
CA PHE A 19 57.92 22.91 -16.52
C PHE A 19 58.33 21.91 -15.43
N ALA A 20 59.61 22.00 -15.12
CA ALA A 20 60.41 21.10 -14.32
C ALA A 20 60.05 21.11 -12.85
N ASP A 21 60.37 19.99 -12.24
CA ASP A 21 60.30 19.72 -10.80
C ASP A 21 61.09 20.68 -9.92
N GLU A 22 60.45 21.18 -8.86
CA GLU A 22 61.10 21.55 -7.61
C GLU A 22 60.42 20.84 -6.45
N PRO A 23 61.16 20.31 -5.48
CA PRO A 23 60.54 19.50 -4.42
C PRO A 23 59.95 20.39 -3.31
N ALA A 24 58.64 20.22 -3.08
CA ALA A 24 57.92 20.85 -1.96
C ALA A 24 58.25 20.19 -0.62
N PRO A 25 58.20 20.92 0.51
CA PRO A 25 58.59 20.40 1.84
C PRO A 25 57.53 19.43 2.39
N LYS A 26 57.99 18.38 3.04
CA LYS A 26 57.17 17.36 3.73
C LYS A 26 56.33 18.02 4.83
N GLY A 27 55.07 18.28 4.52
CA GLY A 27 54.04 18.56 5.49
C GLY A 27 53.63 17.28 6.22
N LYS A 28 53.57 17.35 7.54
CA LYS A 28 53.05 16.30 8.40
C LYS A 28 51.60 15.98 8.02
N ASP A 29 51.32 14.75 7.61
CA ASP A 29 49.97 14.22 7.43
C ASP A 29 49.22 14.26 8.78
N THR A 30 48.44 15.30 8.99
CA THR A 30 47.36 15.26 9.95
C THR A 30 46.26 14.41 9.33
N VAL A 31 46.17 13.14 9.77
CA VAL A 31 45.02 12.29 9.51
C VAL A 31 43.80 13.03 10.04
N ALA A 32 42.98 13.55 9.14
CA ALA A 32 41.69 14.08 9.49
C ALA A 32 40.87 12.90 10.09
N GLU A 33 40.61 12.93 11.37
CA GLU A 33 39.71 11.99 12.04
C GLU A 33 38.37 12.06 11.29
N LYS A 34 37.95 10.93 10.69
CA LYS A 34 36.59 10.79 10.19
C LYS A 34 35.64 11.12 11.31
N PRO A 35 34.66 12.03 11.11
CA PRO A 35 33.67 12.31 12.14
C PRO A 35 33.04 10.98 12.59
N LEU A 36 33.11 10.72 13.89
CA LEU A 36 32.37 9.61 14.49
C LEU A 36 30.90 9.70 14.04
N PRO A 37 30.28 8.59 13.59
CA PRO A 37 28.87 8.60 13.23
C PRO A 37 28.08 9.15 14.42
N ALA A 38 27.24 10.15 14.16
CA ALA A 38 26.37 10.73 15.17
C ALA A 38 25.62 9.60 15.87
N LYS A 39 25.65 9.58 17.21
CA LYS A 39 24.94 8.59 18.01
C LYS A 39 23.45 8.70 17.65
N ILE A 40 22.90 7.69 17.00
CA ILE A 40 21.47 7.66 16.66
C ILE A 40 20.74 7.55 18.00
N GLU A 41 19.98 8.58 18.33
CA GLU A 41 19.10 8.52 19.52
C GLU A 41 17.96 7.53 19.23
N ALA A 42 17.69 6.65 20.20
CA ALA A 42 16.57 5.73 20.15
C ALA A 42 15.24 6.49 20.14
N PHE A 43 14.26 6.00 19.40
CA PHE A 43 12.91 6.57 19.43
C PHE A 43 12.30 6.45 20.83
N LYS A 44 11.40 7.36 21.12
CA LYS A 44 10.56 7.32 22.34
C LYS A 44 9.11 7.41 21.93
N SER A 45 8.28 6.60 22.58
CA SER A 45 6.83 6.71 22.43
C SER A 45 6.35 8.04 22.97
N GLU A 46 5.46 8.69 22.26
CA GLU A 46 4.84 9.96 22.64
C GLU A 46 3.36 9.94 22.28
N ASP A 47 2.56 10.74 22.99
CA ASP A 47 1.16 10.96 22.63
C ASP A 47 0.66 12.35 23.03
N ARG A 48 -0.45 12.72 22.41
CA ARG A 48 -1.27 13.89 22.72
C ARG A 48 -2.72 13.45 22.77
N THR A 49 -3.41 13.90 23.80
CA THR A 49 -4.82 13.59 24.01
C THR A 49 -5.66 14.83 23.74
N SER A 50 -6.73 14.66 23.02
CA SER A 50 -7.74 15.69 22.76
C SER A 50 -9.15 15.09 22.86
N GLU A 51 -10.17 15.93 22.77
CA GLU A 51 -11.56 15.51 22.87
C GLU A 51 -12.35 16.03 21.69
N GLY A 52 -13.41 15.31 21.33
CA GLY A 52 -14.28 15.70 20.25
C GLY A 52 -15.60 14.98 20.27
N SER A 53 -16.38 15.24 19.25
CA SER A 53 -17.64 14.51 19.02
C SER A 53 -17.88 14.29 17.54
N VAL A 54 -18.64 13.24 17.25
CA VAL A 54 -19.17 12.92 15.93
C VAL A 54 -20.68 12.60 16.07
N THR A 55 -21.45 12.93 15.04
CA THR A 55 -22.85 12.53 14.96
C THR A 55 -22.99 11.47 13.88
N VAL A 56 -23.46 10.27 14.27
CA VAL A 56 -23.69 9.13 13.38
C VAL A 56 -25.16 8.73 13.53
N ALA A 57 -25.87 8.57 12.44
CA ALA A 57 -27.30 8.24 12.42
C ALA A 57 -28.14 9.10 13.41
N GLY A 58 -27.85 10.41 13.48
CA GLY A 58 -28.52 11.34 14.38
C GLY A 58 -28.08 11.29 15.86
N SER A 59 -27.26 10.33 16.26
CA SER A 59 -26.77 10.15 17.62
C SER A 59 -25.41 10.80 17.81
N ARG A 60 -25.28 11.68 18.79
CA ARG A 60 -23.99 12.28 19.17
C ARG A 60 -23.14 11.31 19.98
N ILE A 61 -21.88 11.14 19.57
CA ILE A 61 -20.87 10.31 20.22
C ILE A 61 -19.73 11.22 20.65
N ASP A 62 -19.56 11.39 21.94
CA ASP A 62 -18.39 12.08 22.49
C ASP A 62 -17.22 11.08 22.61
N TYR A 63 -16.01 11.52 22.21
CA TYR A 63 -14.83 10.68 22.21
C TYR A 63 -13.60 11.38 22.78
N GLN A 64 -12.65 10.58 23.24
CA GLN A 64 -11.27 10.97 23.45
C GLN A 64 -10.46 10.54 22.21
N ALA A 65 -9.65 11.44 21.67
CA ALA A 65 -8.70 11.13 20.61
C ALA A 65 -7.28 11.14 21.18
N VAL A 66 -6.46 10.18 20.76
CA VAL A 66 -5.04 10.10 21.07
C VAL A 66 -4.25 10.02 19.77
N ALA A 67 -3.40 11.02 19.52
CA ALA A 67 -2.44 11.00 18.41
C ALA A 67 -1.04 10.79 18.98
N GLY A 68 -0.32 9.75 18.53
CA GLY A 68 0.97 9.43 19.14
C GLY A 68 1.76 8.38 18.37
N THR A 69 2.86 7.95 18.99
CA THR A 69 3.72 6.89 18.44
C THR A 69 3.94 5.77 19.45
N LEU A 70 4.12 4.55 18.94
CA LEU A 70 4.68 3.42 19.67
C LEU A 70 5.98 3.00 18.99
N VAL A 71 6.98 2.64 19.79
CA VAL A 71 8.23 2.09 19.29
C VAL A 71 8.08 0.59 19.15
N VAL A 72 8.46 0.07 18.00
CA VAL A 72 8.46 -1.36 17.70
C VAL A 72 9.82 -1.79 17.16
N HIS A 73 10.15 -3.06 17.37
CA HIS A 73 11.42 -3.65 16.98
C HIS A 73 11.23 -4.77 15.96
N PRO A 74 12.23 -5.07 15.12
CA PRO A 74 12.15 -6.17 14.18
C PRO A 74 12.28 -7.53 14.88
N LYS A 75 11.95 -8.59 14.15
CA LYS A 75 12.11 -9.97 14.62
C LYS A 75 13.54 -10.22 15.14
N GLY A 76 13.63 -10.89 16.28
CA GLY A 76 14.91 -11.21 16.95
C GLY A 76 15.38 -10.17 17.97
N TRP A 77 14.56 -9.15 18.25
CA TRP A 77 14.77 -8.24 19.37
C TRP A 77 14.18 -8.84 20.66
N ASP A 78 14.89 -8.65 21.79
CA ASP A 78 14.48 -9.13 23.11
C ASP A 78 14.64 -7.98 24.12
N ASP A 79 13.67 -7.78 25.02
CA ASP A 79 13.67 -6.77 26.06
C ASP A 79 14.49 -7.18 27.32
N ALA A 80 14.90 -8.46 27.40
CA ALA A 80 15.77 -8.90 28.47
C ALA A 80 17.14 -8.19 28.41
N ALA A 81 17.56 -7.59 29.48
CA ALA A 81 18.91 -7.04 29.60
C ALA A 81 19.93 -8.14 29.43
N LYS A 82 20.72 -8.10 28.35
CA LYS A 82 21.87 -9.01 28.19
C LYS A 82 22.90 -8.65 29.22
N THR A 83 23.03 -9.46 30.25
CA THR A 83 24.15 -9.35 31.19
C THR A 83 25.43 -9.62 30.41
N THR A 84 26.24 -8.57 30.26
CA THR A 84 27.61 -8.72 29.80
C THR A 84 28.42 -9.37 30.93
N ASP A 85 28.32 -10.68 31.07
CA ASP A 85 29.26 -11.41 31.88
C ASP A 85 30.65 -11.29 31.21
N LYS A 86 31.51 -10.47 31.80
CA LYS A 86 32.90 -10.25 31.40
C LYS A 86 33.82 -11.49 31.68
N GLU A 87 33.28 -12.66 31.75
CA GLU A 87 34.03 -13.90 31.86
C GLU A 87 33.70 -14.87 30.73
N SER A 88 33.99 -14.49 29.47
CA SER A 88 34.12 -15.50 28.42
C SER A 88 35.44 -16.24 28.64
N SER A 89 35.36 -17.40 29.24
CA SER A 89 36.46 -18.37 29.32
C SER A 89 36.96 -18.72 27.90
N LYS A 90 38.27 -18.98 27.81
CA LYS A 90 38.98 -19.29 26.56
C LYS A 90 38.51 -20.58 25.84
N GLU A 91 37.45 -21.23 26.32
CA GLU A 91 36.89 -22.47 25.74
C GLU A 91 35.91 -22.21 24.58
N ASP A 92 35.34 -21.00 24.43
CA ASP A 92 34.39 -20.72 23.37
C ASP A 92 35.00 -20.44 21.98
N GLN A 93 36.34 -20.43 21.86
CA GLN A 93 36.98 -20.20 20.57
C GLN A 93 37.05 -21.44 19.65
N GLN A 94 36.79 -22.64 20.18
CA GLN A 94 36.86 -23.89 19.39
C GLN A 94 35.54 -24.30 18.71
N ASN A 95 34.41 -23.60 18.97
CA ASN A 95 33.10 -23.98 18.44
C ASN A 95 32.61 -23.10 17.26
N ARG A 96 33.53 -22.40 16.57
CA ARG A 96 33.23 -21.49 15.45
C ARG A 96 32.91 -22.16 14.11
N ASN A 97 32.83 -23.49 14.05
CA ASN A 97 32.57 -24.24 12.81
C ASN A 97 31.19 -24.92 12.77
N ARG A 98 30.14 -24.32 13.34
CA ARG A 98 28.78 -24.75 13.05
C ARG A 98 28.19 -23.93 11.90
N PRO A 99 27.62 -24.57 10.85
CA PRO A 99 27.08 -23.87 9.68
C PRO A 99 25.73 -23.20 9.92
N ASP A 100 25.19 -23.22 11.11
CA ASP A 100 23.89 -22.64 11.42
C ASP A 100 24.10 -21.27 12.04
N GLY A 101 23.73 -20.22 11.28
CA GLY A 101 23.93 -18.79 11.55
C GLY A 101 23.28 -18.24 12.82
N ALA A 102 23.57 -18.83 13.97
CA ALA A 102 23.32 -18.26 15.27
C ALA A 102 24.52 -17.41 15.68
N SER A 103 24.63 -16.21 15.16
CA SER A 103 25.63 -15.24 15.60
C SER A 103 24.94 -13.94 16.00
N SER A 104 25.17 -13.62 17.18
CA SER A 104 25.23 -12.39 17.95
C SER A 104 24.12 -12.23 18.99
N GLU A 105 24.52 -12.32 20.19
CA GLU A 105 23.87 -11.99 21.45
C GLU A 105 23.46 -10.50 21.58
N GLN A 106 23.46 -9.73 20.48
CA GLN A 106 23.09 -8.32 20.49
C GLN A 106 21.78 -8.09 19.74
N ASN A 107 20.86 -7.36 20.36
CA ASN A 107 19.63 -6.93 19.73
C ASN A 107 19.89 -6.20 18.41
N PRO A 108 19.02 -6.36 17.40
CA PRO A 108 19.01 -5.50 16.23
C PRO A 108 18.95 -4.03 16.64
N THR A 109 19.74 -3.17 16.00
CA THR A 109 19.71 -1.72 16.26
C THR A 109 18.58 -1.02 15.48
N ALA A 110 17.93 -1.72 14.56
CA ALA A 110 16.80 -1.18 13.82
C ALA A 110 15.58 -1.06 14.74
N GLU A 111 14.87 0.05 14.61
CA GLU A 111 13.63 0.33 15.33
C GLU A 111 12.69 1.16 14.45
N ALA A 112 11.40 1.06 14.69
CA ALA A 112 10.41 1.92 14.08
C ALA A 112 9.57 2.63 15.16
N SER A 113 9.35 3.94 14.95
CA SER A 113 8.36 4.72 15.68
C SER A 113 7.10 4.76 14.80
N MET A 114 6.07 3.96 15.14
CA MET A 114 4.83 3.87 14.38
C MET A 114 3.79 4.84 14.91
N PHE A 115 3.35 5.74 14.05
CA PHE A 115 2.33 6.73 14.36
C PHE A 115 0.92 6.14 14.27
N TYR A 116 0.05 6.58 15.17
CA TYR A 116 -1.36 6.22 15.16
C TYR A 116 -2.24 7.37 15.63
N VAL A 117 -3.51 7.32 15.22
CA VAL A 117 -4.60 8.12 15.83
C VAL A 117 -5.67 7.15 16.33
N ALA A 118 -5.90 7.17 17.63
CA ALA A 118 -6.93 6.34 18.25
C ALA A 118 -8.11 7.22 18.72
N TYR A 119 -9.33 6.73 18.50
CA TYR A 119 -10.56 7.36 18.98
C TYR A 119 -11.30 6.39 19.91
N PHE A 120 -11.51 6.81 21.14
CA PHE A 120 -12.19 6.04 22.18
C PHE A 120 -13.53 6.71 22.53
N LYS A 121 -14.65 6.01 22.37
CA LYS A 121 -15.97 6.49 22.78
C LYS A 121 -16.00 6.68 24.31
N LYS A 122 -16.38 7.86 24.77
CA LYS A 122 -16.52 8.13 26.21
C LYS A 122 -17.67 7.36 26.84
N GLY A 123 -17.47 6.94 28.08
CA GLY A 123 -18.50 6.25 28.88
C GLY A 123 -18.74 4.79 28.49
N ALA A 124 -17.93 4.21 27.61
CA ALA A 124 -17.99 2.78 27.26
C ALA A 124 -16.92 1.99 28.02
N ALA A 125 -17.27 0.80 28.50
CA ALA A 125 -16.30 -0.11 29.12
C ALA A 125 -15.41 -0.74 28.03
N ALA A 126 -14.09 -0.77 28.26
CA ALA A 126 -13.12 -1.25 27.29
C ALA A 126 -13.37 -2.70 26.86
N GLU A 127 -13.71 -3.58 27.80
CA GLU A 127 -13.96 -5.01 27.55
C GLU A 127 -15.20 -5.27 26.70
N ALA A 128 -16.23 -4.40 26.84
CA ALA A 128 -17.48 -4.54 26.09
C ALA A 128 -17.45 -3.86 24.71
N ARG A 129 -16.41 -3.06 24.46
CA ARG A 129 -16.33 -2.26 23.23
C ARG A 129 -15.30 -2.82 22.27
N PRO A 130 -15.66 -3.08 21.01
CA PRO A 130 -14.70 -3.48 20.00
C PRO A 130 -13.58 -2.45 19.79
N VAL A 131 -12.41 -2.91 19.37
CA VAL A 131 -11.32 -2.08 18.85
C VAL A 131 -10.97 -2.54 17.45
N THR A 132 -10.95 -1.61 16.50
CA THR A 132 -10.61 -1.87 15.11
C THR A 132 -9.31 -1.17 14.74
N PHE A 133 -8.34 -1.93 14.25
CA PHE A 133 -7.09 -1.41 13.69
C PHE A 133 -7.24 -1.24 12.19
N LEU A 134 -7.13 0.02 11.70
CA LEU A 134 -7.34 0.38 10.31
C LEU A 134 -6.01 0.83 9.69
N PHE A 135 -5.74 0.37 8.46
CA PHE A 135 -4.55 0.77 7.74
C PHE A 135 -4.73 0.66 6.21
N ASN A 136 -4.24 1.68 5.49
CA ASN A 136 -4.10 1.64 4.05
C ASN A 136 -2.88 0.80 3.62
N GLY A 137 -2.81 0.51 2.35
CA GLY A 137 -1.80 -0.35 1.73
C GLY A 137 -0.61 0.39 1.11
N GLY A 138 -0.54 0.35 -0.18
CA GLY A 138 0.56 0.81 -1.02
C GLY A 138 1.32 -0.37 -1.66
N PRO A 139 2.39 -0.95 -1.05
CA PRO A 139 3.05 -0.58 0.20
C PRO A 139 3.65 0.82 0.19
N GLY A 140 3.65 1.47 1.35
CA GLY A 140 4.18 2.82 1.52
C GLY A 140 3.14 3.93 1.65
N SER A 141 1.84 3.61 1.72
CA SER A 141 0.79 4.59 2.03
C SER A 141 0.63 4.79 3.54
N SER A 142 0.39 6.04 3.94
CA SER A 142 -0.17 6.35 5.24
C SER A 142 -1.66 6.04 5.28
N THR A 143 -2.26 6.07 6.46
CA THR A 143 -3.69 5.73 6.66
C THR A 143 -4.63 6.93 6.53
N VAL A 144 -4.17 8.03 5.94
CA VAL A 144 -4.94 9.26 5.76
C VAL A 144 -6.23 9.06 4.95
N TRP A 145 -6.24 8.13 4.00
CA TRP A 145 -7.38 7.89 3.11
C TRP A 145 -8.54 7.26 3.86
N LEU A 146 -8.31 6.18 4.61
CA LEU A 146 -9.34 5.59 5.48
C LEU A 146 -9.74 6.54 6.61
N HIS A 147 -8.79 7.31 7.16
CA HIS A 147 -9.03 8.20 8.28
C HIS A 147 -9.91 9.39 7.91
N MET A 148 -9.53 10.14 6.85
CA MET A 148 -10.19 11.38 6.46
C MET A 148 -11.24 11.21 5.35
N GLY A 149 -11.27 10.06 4.71
CA GLY A 149 -12.20 9.80 3.60
C GLY A 149 -13.34 8.86 3.95
N ALA A 150 -13.11 7.94 4.89
CA ALA A 150 -14.08 6.88 5.13
C ALA A 150 -14.59 6.83 6.58
N PHE A 151 -13.75 6.49 7.57
CA PHE A 151 -14.23 5.98 8.85
C PHE A 151 -13.91 6.83 10.07
N GLY A 152 -13.01 7.81 9.97
CA GLY A 152 -12.72 8.73 11.07
C GLY A 152 -13.92 9.60 11.44
N PRO A 153 -13.91 10.26 12.61
CA PRO A 153 -15.03 11.09 13.05
C PRO A 153 -15.20 12.38 12.24
N LYS A 154 -14.19 12.75 11.47
CA LYS A 154 -14.18 13.87 10.53
C LYS A 154 -13.79 13.38 9.15
N ARG A 155 -14.40 13.96 8.10
CA ARG A 155 -14.01 13.67 6.71
C ARG A 155 -13.77 14.96 5.93
N VAL A 156 -12.89 14.88 4.95
CA VAL A 156 -12.69 15.94 3.97
C VAL A 156 -13.78 15.88 2.90
N VAL A 157 -14.20 17.04 2.40
CA VAL A 157 -15.13 17.14 1.27
C VAL A 157 -14.31 17.19 -0.02
N THR A 158 -14.59 16.25 -0.92
CA THR A 158 -14.02 16.18 -2.27
C THR A 158 -15.12 16.08 -3.31
N ALA A 159 -14.83 16.33 -4.56
CA ALA A 159 -15.68 15.95 -5.67
C ALA A 159 -15.73 14.41 -5.79
N ASP A 160 -16.78 13.87 -6.40
CA ASP A 160 -17.03 12.43 -6.47
C ASP A 160 -16.35 11.77 -7.69
N ASP A 161 -16.26 12.47 -8.81
CA ASP A 161 -15.71 11.96 -10.07
C ASP A 161 -14.88 13.01 -10.86
N THR A 162 -14.67 14.19 -10.26
CA THR A 162 -13.97 15.31 -10.89
C THR A 162 -12.87 15.87 -10.00
N HIS A 163 -12.00 16.69 -10.57
CA HIS A 163 -10.90 17.30 -9.82
C HIS A 163 -11.40 18.29 -8.77
N SER A 164 -11.03 18.10 -7.51
CA SER A 164 -11.32 19.05 -6.43
C SER A 164 -10.53 20.34 -6.63
N PRO A 165 -11.16 21.52 -6.48
CA PRO A 165 -10.45 22.79 -6.52
C PRO A 165 -9.31 22.86 -5.52
N ALA A 166 -8.33 23.73 -5.75
CA ALA A 166 -7.33 24.03 -4.74
C ALA A 166 -7.96 24.62 -3.47
N ALA A 167 -7.19 24.57 -2.35
CA ALA A 167 -7.61 25.08 -1.04
C ALA A 167 -8.34 26.44 -1.12
N PRO A 168 -9.31 26.71 -0.20
CA PRO A 168 -9.51 26.04 1.10
C PRO A 168 -10.35 24.77 1.03
N TYR A 169 -9.94 23.72 1.75
CA TYR A 169 -10.66 22.46 1.84
C TYR A 169 -11.55 22.41 3.09
N ALA A 170 -12.75 21.88 2.96
CA ALA A 170 -13.70 21.73 4.06
C ALA A 170 -13.54 20.38 4.76
N ILE A 171 -13.54 20.42 6.10
CA ILE A 171 -13.63 19.24 6.96
C ILE A 171 -15.00 19.27 7.63
N VAL A 172 -15.74 18.17 7.54
CA VAL A 172 -17.10 18.08 8.07
C VAL A 172 -17.24 16.92 9.05
N ASN A 173 -18.37 16.87 9.76
CA ASN A 173 -18.76 15.70 10.53
C ASN A 173 -18.89 14.49 9.59
N ASN A 174 -18.38 13.35 10.02
CA ASN A 174 -18.55 12.11 9.27
C ASN A 174 -19.68 11.27 9.86
N ASP A 175 -20.84 11.33 9.24
CA ASP A 175 -22.02 10.55 9.61
C ASP A 175 -21.92 9.06 9.26
N GLN A 176 -20.85 8.66 8.55
CA GLN A 176 -20.50 7.26 8.22
C GLN A 176 -19.33 6.73 9.09
N SER A 177 -18.96 7.45 10.15
CA SER A 177 -17.88 6.99 11.04
C SER A 177 -18.25 5.69 11.73
N LEU A 178 -17.30 4.74 11.78
CA LEU A 178 -17.47 3.48 12.51
C LEU A 178 -17.34 3.65 14.04
N LEU A 179 -17.24 4.88 14.53
CA LEU A 179 -17.13 5.13 15.98
C LEU A 179 -18.43 4.84 16.75
N ASP A 180 -19.54 4.63 16.08
CA ASP A 180 -20.77 4.11 16.69
C ASP A 180 -20.62 2.64 17.12
N ALA A 181 -19.93 1.82 16.32
CA ALA A 181 -19.78 0.38 16.52
C ALA A 181 -18.47 -0.01 17.24
N SER A 182 -17.37 0.69 17.01
CA SER A 182 -16.03 0.31 17.48
C SER A 182 -15.22 1.53 17.89
N ASP A 183 -14.26 1.35 18.80
CA ASP A 183 -13.14 2.28 18.91
C ASP A 183 -12.20 2.08 17.72
N LEU A 184 -11.61 3.15 17.22
CA LEU A 184 -10.88 3.15 15.95
C LEU A 184 -9.42 3.48 16.18
N VAL A 185 -8.52 2.73 15.55
CA VAL A 185 -7.07 2.96 15.61
C VAL A 185 -6.54 3.01 14.18
N PHE A 186 -6.28 4.21 13.67
CA PHE A 186 -5.66 4.44 12.36
C PHE A 186 -4.15 4.40 12.51
N VAL A 187 -3.48 3.46 11.84
CA VAL A 187 -2.04 3.19 12.01
C VAL A 187 -1.29 3.48 10.73
N ASP A 188 -0.29 4.36 10.80
CA ASP A 188 0.65 4.58 9.69
C ASP A 188 1.75 3.51 9.70
N ALA A 189 1.98 2.85 8.58
CA ALA A 189 3.01 1.83 8.42
C ALA A 189 4.43 2.41 8.64
N PRO A 190 5.44 1.57 8.98
CA PRO A 190 6.81 2.02 9.18
C PRO A 190 7.31 2.93 8.05
N GLY A 191 7.79 4.14 8.41
CA GLY A 191 8.31 5.13 7.47
C GLY A 191 7.29 6.03 6.81
N THR A 192 5.99 5.72 6.84
CA THR A 192 4.90 6.51 6.26
C THR A 192 4.33 7.52 7.25
N GLY A 193 3.55 8.47 6.79
CA GLY A 193 2.90 9.45 7.64
C GLY A 193 3.86 10.15 8.60
N PHE A 194 3.58 10.07 9.88
CA PHE A 194 4.52 10.48 10.92
C PHE A 194 5.37 9.33 11.46
N SER A 195 5.20 8.10 10.98
CA SER A 195 6.08 6.98 11.35
C SER A 195 7.50 7.16 10.81
N ARG A 196 8.47 6.70 11.55
CA ARG A 196 9.91 6.78 11.21
C ARG A 196 10.58 5.45 11.47
N ILE A 197 11.65 5.17 10.73
CA ILE A 197 12.53 4.02 10.95
C ILE A 197 13.97 4.50 11.16
N SER A 198 14.73 3.85 12.02
CA SER A 198 16.13 4.14 12.29
C SER A 198 16.95 2.86 12.51
N GLY A 199 18.25 3.02 12.70
CA GLY A 199 19.17 1.93 12.94
C GLY A 199 19.79 1.34 11.68
N LYS A 200 20.65 0.34 11.88
CA LYS A 200 21.33 -0.36 10.80
C LYS A 200 20.32 -1.28 10.07
N ASP A 201 20.41 -1.34 8.75
CA ASP A 201 19.57 -2.19 7.88
C ASP A 201 18.05 -1.97 8.08
N LYS A 202 17.64 -0.74 8.49
CA LYS A 202 16.27 -0.39 8.83
C LYS A 202 15.26 -0.67 7.70
N GLU A 203 15.64 -0.44 6.43
CA GLU A 203 14.77 -0.75 5.30
C GLU A 203 14.53 -2.27 5.21
N LYS A 204 15.55 -3.07 5.33
CA LYS A 204 15.43 -4.53 5.33
C LYS A 204 14.64 -5.04 6.53
N ALA A 205 14.75 -4.35 7.66
CA ALA A 205 14.07 -4.74 8.90
C ALA A 205 12.55 -4.49 8.89
N PHE A 206 12.05 -3.58 8.01
CA PHE A 206 10.65 -3.15 8.01
C PHE A 206 9.97 -3.16 6.64
N TYR A 207 10.72 -3.23 5.52
CA TYR A 207 10.16 -3.13 4.17
C TYR A 207 10.09 -4.49 3.47
N GLY A 208 9.03 -5.21 3.73
CA GLY A 208 8.74 -6.52 3.16
C GLY A 208 7.50 -7.13 3.81
N VAL A 209 6.90 -8.11 3.18
CA VAL A 209 5.62 -8.70 3.62
C VAL A 209 5.70 -9.19 5.06
N ASP A 210 6.69 -10.02 5.37
CA ASP A 210 6.82 -10.62 6.71
C ASP A 210 7.30 -9.61 7.75
N ALA A 211 8.23 -8.72 7.38
CA ALA A 211 8.76 -7.70 8.26
C ALA A 211 7.70 -6.66 8.65
N ASP A 212 6.87 -6.26 7.71
CA ASP A 212 5.74 -5.34 7.89
C ASP A 212 4.66 -5.96 8.79
N ALA A 213 4.26 -7.21 8.51
CA ALA A 213 3.31 -7.95 9.35
C ALA A 213 3.82 -8.09 10.80
N TYR A 214 5.12 -8.39 10.98
CA TYR A 214 5.73 -8.46 12.29
C TYR A 214 5.71 -7.12 13.04
N ALA A 215 6.05 -6.01 12.36
CA ALA A 215 6.00 -4.67 12.95
C ALA A 215 4.60 -4.28 13.41
N PHE A 216 3.56 -4.63 12.63
CA PHE A 216 2.18 -4.43 13.03
C PHE A 216 1.74 -5.33 14.19
N ALA A 217 2.24 -6.57 14.28
CA ALA A 217 1.97 -7.45 15.42
C ALA A 217 2.58 -6.86 16.71
N GLU A 218 3.82 -6.37 16.67
CA GLU A 218 4.46 -5.66 17.78
C GLU A 218 3.66 -4.41 18.17
N PHE A 219 3.24 -3.60 17.18
CA PHE A 219 2.41 -2.43 17.43
C PHE A 219 1.10 -2.79 18.14
N ILE A 220 0.37 -3.79 17.65
CA ILE A 220 -0.92 -4.19 18.20
C ILE A 220 -0.76 -4.70 19.63
N THR A 221 0.21 -5.57 19.91
CA THR A 221 0.42 -6.10 21.28
C THR A 221 0.84 -5.00 22.26
N ALA A 222 1.69 -4.06 21.83
CA ALA A 222 2.04 -2.88 22.62
C ALA A 222 0.83 -1.97 22.86
N PHE A 223 -0.02 -1.76 21.85
CA PHE A 223 -1.24 -0.98 21.96
C PHE A 223 -2.26 -1.62 22.92
N LEU A 224 -2.49 -2.94 22.79
CA LEU A 224 -3.38 -3.67 23.68
C LEU A 224 -2.93 -3.58 25.14
N SER A 225 -1.62 -3.64 25.40
CA SER A 225 -1.04 -3.48 26.74
C SER A 225 -1.19 -2.06 27.24
N LYS A 226 -0.84 -1.05 26.44
CA LYS A 226 -0.88 0.38 26.82
C LYS A 226 -2.29 0.84 27.20
N TYR A 227 -3.32 0.36 26.46
CA TYR A 227 -4.70 0.81 26.61
C TYR A 227 -5.62 -0.20 27.32
N GLY A 228 -5.07 -1.30 27.85
CA GLY A 228 -5.85 -2.32 28.57
C GLY A 228 -6.91 -3.00 27.68
N ARG A 229 -6.59 -3.24 26.39
CA ARG A 229 -7.56 -3.76 25.41
C ARG A 229 -7.40 -5.25 25.09
N TRP A 230 -6.64 -5.99 25.90
CA TRP A 230 -6.43 -7.43 25.69
C TRP A 230 -7.73 -8.24 25.65
N ASN A 231 -8.70 -7.89 26.48
CA ASN A 231 -10.00 -8.59 26.56
C ASN A 231 -11.12 -7.92 25.76
N SER A 232 -10.81 -6.93 24.90
CA SER A 232 -11.78 -6.33 23.98
C SER A 232 -12.00 -7.21 22.76
N PRO A 233 -13.19 -7.22 22.13
CA PRO A 233 -13.35 -7.73 20.77
C PRO A 233 -12.44 -6.97 19.81
N LYS A 234 -11.73 -7.67 18.93
CA LYS A 234 -10.69 -7.09 18.07
C LYS A 234 -10.97 -7.33 16.60
N PHE A 235 -10.73 -6.29 15.78
CA PHE A 235 -10.92 -6.34 14.33
C PHE A 235 -9.72 -5.73 13.60
N LEU A 236 -9.38 -6.30 12.44
CA LEU A 236 -8.48 -5.70 11.45
C LEU A 236 -9.29 -5.14 10.29
N PHE A 237 -8.88 -3.99 9.79
CA PHE A 237 -9.42 -3.39 8.56
C PHE A 237 -8.26 -2.98 7.67
N GLY A 238 -8.00 -3.77 6.63
CA GLY A 238 -6.96 -3.51 5.65
C GLY A 238 -7.55 -3.08 4.30
N GLU A 239 -6.93 -2.10 3.66
CA GLU A 239 -7.24 -1.67 2.31
C GLU A 239 -6.05 -1.91 1.39
N SER A 240 -6.30 -2.41 0.14
CA SER A 240 -5.30 -2.63 -0.90
C SER A 240 -4.17 -3.57 -0.40
N TYR A 241 -2.88 -3.23 -0.49
CA TYR A 241 -1.79 -3.98 0.15
C TYR A 241 -2.04 -4.22 1.66
N GLY A 242 -2.82 -3.37 2.33
CA GLY A 242 -3.25 -3.61 3.71
C GLY A 242 -4.03 -4.92 3.89
N THR A 243 -4.62 -5.48 2.85
CA THR A 243 -5.27 -6.81 2.89
C THR A 243 -4.24 -7.93 2.88
N THR A 244 -3.16 -7.79 2.12
CA THR A 244 -1.98 -8.67 2.18
C THR A 244 -1.38 -8.66 3.59
N ARG A 245 -1.17 -7.44 4.14
CA ARG A 245 -0.75 -7.26 5.54
C ARG A 245 -1.71 -7.95 6.49
N SER A 246 -3.03 -7.74 6.36
CA SER A 246 -4.03 -8.32 7.25
C SER A 246 -3.98 -9.84 7.30
N ALA A 247 -3.81 -10.50 6.15
CA ALA A 247 -3.75 -11.95 6.07
C ALA A 247 -2.50 -12.52 6.75
N ALA A 248 -1.32 -11.98 6.46
CA ALA A 248 -0.07 -12.39 7.12
C ALA A 248 -0.08 -12.05 8.62
N LEU A 249 -0.60 -10.87 8.98
CA LEU A 249 -0.68 -10.38 10.36
C LEU A 249 -1.63 -11.21 11.22
N ILE A 250 -2.83 -11.55 10.71
CA ILE A 250 -3.80 -12.32 11.50
C ILE A 250 -3.28 -13.73 11.79
N ASN A 251 -2.62 -14.36 10.81
CA ASN A 251 -1.97 -15.63 11.04
C ASN A 251 -0.91 -15.54 12.16
N LEU A 252 -0.01 -14.56 12.07
CA LEU A 252 1.03 -14.32 13.08
C LEU A 252 0.44 -14.03 14.48
N LEU A 253 -0.62 -13.22 14.58
CA LEU A 253 -1.23 -12.87 15.85
C LEU A 253 -1.92 -14.07 16.50
N GLU A 254 -2.67 -14.85 15.74
CA GLU A 254 -3.42 -15.98 16.29
C GLU A 254 -2.52 -17.18 16.58
N THR A 255 -1.60 -17.53 15.68
CA THR A 255 -0.78 -18.76 15.85
C THR A 255 0.44 -18.56 16.73
N ASP A 256 1.17 -17.46 16.58
CA ASP A 256 2.44 -17.24 17.29
C ASP A 256 2.25 -16.40 18.57
N ARG A 257 1.33 -15.43 18.55
CA ARG A 257 1.10 -14.53 19.70
C ARG A 257 -0.09 -14.92 20.56
N HIS A 258 -0.91 -15.88 20.12
CA HIS A 258 -2.14 -16.33 20.79
C HIS A 258 -3.12 -15.18 21.09
N VAL A 259 -3.27 -14.28 20.13
CA VAL A 259 -4.18 -13.14 20.18
C VAL A 259 -5.28 -13.32 19.14
N ASP A 260 -6.41 -13.87 19.57
CA ASP A 260 -7.57 -14.09 18.71
C ASP A 260 -8.24 -12.78 18.32
N PHE A 261 -8.71 -12.73 17.08
CA PHE A 261 -9.52 -11.65 16.53
C PHE A 261 -10.95 -12.12 16.23
N ASN A 262 -11.90 -11.20 16.33
CA ASN A 262 -13.31 -11.45 16.00
C ASN A 262 -13.57 -11.32 14.49
N GLY A 263 -12.79 -10.50 13.79
CA GLY A 263 -12.96 -10.36 12.36
C GLY A 263 -11.82 -9.62 11.65
N VAL A 264 -11.74 -9.88 10.35
CA VAL A 264 -10.86 -9.22 9.40
C VAL A 264 -11.70 -8.66 8.27
N ILE A 265 -11.59 -7.38 8.01
CA ILE A 265 -12.29 -6.68 6.92
C ILE A 265 -11.25 -6.33 5.86
N LEU A 266 -11.46 -6.84 4.66
CA LEU A 266 -10.59 -6.69 3.49
C LEU A 266 -11.30 -5.79 2.49
N LEU A 267 -10.75 -4.62 2.24
CA LEU A 267 -11.24 -3.66 1.26
C LEU A 267 -10.29 -3.61 0.07
N SER A 268 -10.80 -3.83 -1.15
CA SER A 268 -9.98 -3.78 -2.37
C SER A 268 -8.79 -4.75 -2.27
N GLN A 269 -9.10 -6.04 -2.15
CA GLN A 269 -8.13 -7.06 -1.74
C GLN A 269 -7.08 -7.38 -2.81
N ILE A 270 -5.86 -7.65 -2.34
CA ILE A 270 -4.77 -8.28 -3.09
C ILE A 270 -4.07 -9.31 -2.18
N LEU A 271 -4.58 -10.52 -2.16
CA LEU A 271 -4.03 -11.63 -1.36
C LEU A 271 -3.03 -12.48 -2.14
N ASN A 272 -3.11 -12.43 -3.46
CA ASN A 272 -2.21 -13.16 -4.36
C ASN A 272 -1.76 -12.25 -5.50
N PHE A 273 -0.50 -11.86 -5.50
CA PHE A 273 0.06 -10.98 -6.52
C PHE A 273 0.26 -11.65 -7.88
N ASP A 274 0.24 -12.99 -7.96
CA ASP A 274 0.34 -13.71 -9.24
C ASP A 274 -0.88 -13.47 -10.15
N VAL A 275 -2.02 -13.06 -9.56
CA VAL A 275 -3.26 -12.78 -10.31
C VAL A 275 -3.55 -11.30 -10.47
N SER A 276 -2.65 -10.43 -10.05
CA SER A 276 -2.81 -8.98 -10.15
C SER A 276 -2.94 -8.51 -11.60
N ALA A 277 -3.87 -7.60 -11.84
CA ALA A 277 -4.03 -6.91 -13.12
C ALA A 277 -2.85 -5.96 -13.47
N ASN A 278 -1.95 -5.71 -12.51
CA ASN A 278 -0.80 -4.83 -12.69
C ASN A 278 0.40 -5.56 -13.28
N GLY A 279 0.68 -5.32 -14.56
CA GLY A 279 1.82 -5.91 -15.25
C GLY A 279 1.75 -7.42 -15.50
N PRO A 280 0.58 -7.99 -15.87
CA PRO A 280 0.42 -9.43 -16.05
C PRO A 280 1.34 -10.00 -17.14
N GLN A 281 1.80 -9.18 -18.07
CA GLN A 281 2.77 -9.56 -19.11
C GLN A 281 4.16 -9.93 -18.56
N LEU A 282 4.46 -9.57 -17.31
CA LEU A 282 5.72 -9.96 -16.63
C LEU A 282 5.71 -11.43 -16.18
N ASN A 283 4.54 -12.06 -16.16
CA ASN A 283 4.36 -13.47 -15.81
C ASN A 283 3.72 -14.24 -16.99
N PRO A 284 4.47 -14.42 -18.10
CA PRO A 284 3.93 -15.04 -19.31
C PRO A 284 3.48 -16.48 -19.04
N GLY A 285 2.29 -16.83 -19.55
CA GLY A 285 1.66 -18.13 -19.31
C GLY A 285 0.61 -18.13 -18.21
N VAL A 286 0.55 -17.09 -17.36
CA VAL A 286 -0.54 -16.88 -16.41
C VAL A 286 -1.59 -15.98 -17.09
N ASN A 287 -2.73 -16.57 -17.44
CA ASN A 287 -3.80 -15.87 -18.16
C ASN A 287 -4.90 -15.32 -17.22
N LEU A 288 -4.97 -15.81 -15.99
CA LEU A 288 -6.02 -15.46 -15.03
C LEU A 288 -6.14 -13.95 -14.75
N PRO A 289 -5.06 -13.16 -14.65
CA PRO A 289 -5.17 -11.71 -14.44
C PRO A 289 -6.00 -10.99 -15.51
N TYR A 290 -5.89 -11.38 -16.77
CA TYR A 290 -6.66 -10.79 -17.87
C TYR A 290 -8.15 -11.10 -17.77
N GLN A 291 -8.49 -12.30 -17.29
CA GLN A 291 -9.87 -12.75 -17.08
C GLN A 291 -10.50 -11.99 -15.90
N LEU A 292 -9.79 -11.89 -14.77
CA LEU A 292 -10.29 -11.25 -13.56
C LEU A 292 -10.42 -9.73 -13.69
N ALA A 293 -9.62 -9.09 -14.54
CA ALA A 293 -9.71 -7.65 -14.78
C ALA A 293 -10.87 -7.27 -15.72
N LEU A 294 -11.33 -8.20 -16.58
CA LEU A 294 -12.32 -7.91 -17.63
C LEU A 294 -13.64 -7.33 -17.11
N PRO A 295 -14.25 -7.83 -16.00
CA PRO A 295 -15.46 -7.23 -15.45
C PRO A 295 -15.28 -5.78 -15.01
N THR A 296 -14.12 -5.41 -14.45
CA THR A 296 -13.81 -4.01 -14.09
C THR A 296 -13.61 -3.13 -15.32
N TYR A 297 -12.97 -3.63 -16.39
CA TYR A 297 -12.90 -2.90 -17.67
C TYR A 297 -14.28 -2.63 -18.22
N ALA A 298 -15.17 -3.62 -18.16
CA ALA A 298 -16.54 -3.50 -18.65
C ALA A 298 -17.36 -2.48 -17.80
N ALA A 299 -17.24 -2.53 -16.49
CA ALA A 299 -17.87 -1.54 -15.60
C ALA A 299 -17.39 -0.12 -15.93
N THR A 300 -16.10 0.05 -16.13
CA THR A 300 -15.47 1.33 -16.49
C THR A 300 -15.98 1.84 -17.84
N ALA A 301 -15.96 0.99 -18.86
CA ALA A 301 -16.47 1.32 -20.20
C ALA A 301 -17.97 1.66 -20.16
N TRP A 302 -18.74 0.97 -19.33
CA TRP A 302 -20.14 1.26 -19.09
C TRP A 302 -20.34 2.66 -18.50
N TYR A 303 -19.57 3.02 -17.48
CA TYR A 303 -19.64 4.33 -16.84
C TYR A 303 -19.32 5.47 -17.81
N HIS A 304 -18.31 5.30 -18.64
CA HIS A 304 -17.87 6.28 -19.63
C HIS A 304 -18.65 6.22 -20.96
N HIS A 305 -19.77 5.47 -21.00
CA HIS A 305 -20.63 5.34 -22.17
C HIS A 305 -19.93 4.83 -23.44
N LYS A 306 -18.90 3.99 -23.27
CA LYS A 306 -18.13 3.37 -24.37
C LYS A 306 -18.65 1.98 -24.77
N VAL A 307 -19.62 1.41 -24.03
CA VAL A 307 -20.24 0.11 -24.33
C VAL A 307 -21.32 0.27 -25.40
N PRO A 308 -21.24 -0.45 -26.52
CA PRO A 308 -22.31 -0.46 -27.54
C PRO A 308 -23.65 -0.88 -26.94
N GLY A 309 -24.74 -0.20 -27.38
CA GLY A 309 -26.08 -0.50 -26.90
C GLY A 309 -26.42 0.02 -25.49
N SER A 310 -25.48 0.57 -24.76
CA SER A 310 -25.65 1.26 -23.46
C SER A 310 -26.59 0.50 -22.50
N PRO A 311 -26.21 -0.68 -22.00
CA PRO A 311 -27.03 -1.47 -21.08
C PRO A 311 -27.36 -0.64 -19.82
N ARG A 312 -28.63 -0.69 -19.38
CA ARG A 312 -29.12 0.11 -18.23
C ARG A 312 -28.87 -0.57 -16.89
N ASP A 313 -28.82 -1.89 -16.88
CA ASP A 313 -28.62 -2.72 -15.69
C ASP A 313 -27.14 -3.13 -15.61
N LEU A 314 -26.36 -2.45 -14.76
CA LEU A 314 -24.95 -2.75 -14.60
C LEU A 314 -24.70 -4.17 -14.01
N PRO A 315 -25.37 -4.60 -12.92
CA PRO A 315 -25.16 -5.95 -12.39
C PRO A 315 -25.43 -7.05 -13.41
N GLY A 316 -26.57 -7.02 -14.10
CA GLY A 316 -26.89 -8.03 -15.11
C GLY A 316 -25.99 -7.98 -16.36
N PHE A 317 -25.41 -6.80 -16.67
CA PHE A 317 -24.37 -6.69 -17.70
C PHE A 317 -23.05 -7.35 -17.22
N LEU A 318 -22.64 -7.10 -15.97
CA LEU A 318 -21.41 -7.67 -15.42
C LEU A 318 -21.48 -9.19 -15.28
N GLU A 319 -22.63 -9.77 -14.89
CA GLU A 319 -22.82 -11.24 -14.88
C GLU A 319 -22.53 -11.88 -16.25
N GLN A 320 -22.90 -11.22 -17.35
CA GLN A 320 -22.59 -11.71 -18.70
C GLN A 320 -21.10 -11.64 -19.01
N VAL A 321 -20.44 -10.55 -18.56
CA VAL A 321 -18.99 -10.34 -18.74
C VAL A 321 -18.19 -11.37 -17.93
N GLU A 322 -18.57 -11.59 -16.69
CA GLU A 322 -17.97 -12.57 -15.78
C GLU A 322 -18.06 -13.98 -16.35
N HIS A 323 -19.24 -14.35 -16.85
CA HIS A 323 -19.41 -15.66 -17.52
C HIS A 323 -18.49 -15.79 -18.74
N PHE A 324 -18.46 -14.78 -19.61
CA PHE A 324 -17.58 -14.79 -20.78
C PHE A 324 -16.09 -14.82 -20.38
N ALA A 325 -15.69 -14.08 -19.37
CA ALA A 325 -14.31 -14.03 -18.88
C ALA A 325 -13.79 -15.41 -18.47
N MET A 326 -14.65 -16.21 -17.81
CA MET A 326 -14.29 -17.53 -17.27
C MET A 326 -14.59 -18.68 -18.23
N THR A 327 -15.18 -18.44 -19.41
CA THR A 327 -15.51 -19.45 -20.42
C THR A 327 -14.80 -19.19 -21.75
N ASP A 328 -15.43 -18.52 -22.68
CA ASP A 328 -14.92 -18.33 -24.05
C ASP A 328 -13.58 -17.58 -24.08
N TYR A 329 -13.45 -16.54 -23.27
CA TYR A 329 -12.21 -15.76 -23.18
C TYR A 329 -11.08 -16.59 -22.55
N ALA A 330 -11.37 -17.32 -21.47
CA ALA A 330 -10.41 -18.22 -20.85
C ALA A 330 -9.90 -19.28 -21.83
N GLN A 331 -10.80 -19.90 -22.62
CA GLN A 331 -10.44 -20.89 -23.65
C GLN A 331 -9.59 -20.27 -24.76
N ALA A 332 -9.93 -19.06 -25.21
CA ALA A 332 -9.17 -18.36 -26.24
C ALA A 332 -7.73 -18.00 -25.74
N LEU A 333 -7.59 -17.50 -24.53
CA LEU A 333 -6.29 -17.22 -23.93
C LEU A 333 -5.44 -18.49 -23.74
N GLN A 334 -6.07 -19.60 -23.34
CA GLN A 334 -5.38 -20.89 -23.17
C GLN A 334 -4.92 -21.50 -24.51
N ALA A 335 -5.71 -21.33 -25.56
CA ALA A 335 -5.33 -21.79 -26.92
C ALA A 335 -4.14 -21.01 -27.48
N GLY A 336 -3.97 -19.73 -27.11
CA GLY A 336 -2.83 -18.88 -27.46
C GLY A 336 -2.60 -18.87 -28.99
N ALA A 337 -1.38 -19.19 -29.41
CA ALA A 337 -1.01 -19.19 -30.85
C ALA A 337 -1.72 -20.24 -31.71
N THR A 338 -2.38 -21.19 -31.09
CA THR A 338 -3.13 -22.24 -31.81
C THR A 338 -4.63 -21.92 -31.97
N LEU A 339 -5.07 -20.77 -31.46
CA LEU A 339 -6.45 -20.31 -31.60
C LEU A 339 -6.79 -20.09 -33.07
N ASP A 340 -7.92 -20.67 -33.50
CA ASP A 340 -8.42 -20.45 -34.86
C ASP A 340 -8.66 -18.97 -35.16
N PRO A 341 -8.22 -18.44 -36.32
CA PRO A 341 -8.37 -17.02 -36.65
C PRO A 341 -9.81 -16.51 -36.60
N ALA A 342 -10.80 -17.32 -37.03
CA ALA A 342 -12.19 -16.92 -36.98
C ALA A 342 -12.71 -16.85 -35.52
N GLN A 343 -12.30 -17.77 -34.65
CA GLN A 343 -12.61 -17.73 -33.24
C GLN A 343 -11.94 -16.51 -32.56
N ARG A 344 -10.68 -16.19 -32.93
CA ARG A 344 -9.99 -15.01 -32.46
C ARG A 344 -10.77 -13.74 -32.81
N ASP A 345 -11.31 -13.67 -34.02
CA ASP A 345 -12.10 -12.51 -34.46
C ASP A 345 -13.41 -12.38 -33.67
N VAL A 346 -14.08 -13.49 -33.38
CA VAL A 346 -15.29 -13.51 -32.55
C VAL A 346 -15.00 -13.05 -31.15
N VAL A 347 -13.93 -13.55 -30.51
CA VAL A 347 -13.54 -13.16 -29.16
C VAL A 347 -13.12 -11.68 -29.12
N ALA A 348 -12.36 -11.20 -30.12
CA ALA A 348 -11.96 -9.81 -30.20
C ALA A 348 -13.16 -8.85 -30.35
N ALA A 349 -14.17 -9.21 -31.15
CA ALA A 349 -15.40 -8.45 -31.28
C ALA A 349 -16.17 -8.42 -29.95
N LYS A 350 -16.23 -9.54 -29.23
CA LYS A 350 -16.90 -9.60 -27.92
C LYS A 350 -16.17 -8.78 -26.84
N LEU A 351 -14.84 -8.80 -26.83
CA LEU A 351 -14.03 -7.93 -25.99
C LEU A 351 -14.28 -6.45 -26.30
N HIS A 352 -14.40 -6.07 -27.58
CA HIS A 352 -14.79 -4.73 -27.98
C HIS A 352 -16.17 -4.34 -27.41
N ASP A 353 -17.17 -5.22 -27.55
CA ASP A 353 -18.52 -4.99 -27.03
C ASP A 353 -18.53 -4.74 -25.50
N TYR A 354 -17.62 -5.36 -24.76
CA TYR A 354 -17.53 -5.20 -23.30
C TYR A 354 -16.64 -4.05 -22.84
N THR A 355 -15.53 -3.82 -23.53
CA THR A 355 -14.50 -2.87 -23.07
C THR A 355 -14.51 -1.52 -23.78
N GLY A 356 -15.23 -1.39 -24.90
CA GLY A 356 -15.18 -0.19 -25.76
C GLY A 356 -13.86 0.02 -26.51
N LEU A 357 -12.84 -0.82 -26.31
CA LEU A 357 -11.57 -0.72 -27.01
C LEU A 357 -11.71 -1.16 -28.46
N SER A 358 -10.92 -0.59 -29.38
CA SER A 358 -10.99 -0.97 -30.79
C SER A 358 -10.60 -2.44 -31.01
N VAL A 359 -11.27 -3.12 -31.97
CA VAL A 359 -10.93 -4.50 -32.35
C VAL A 359 -9.48 -4.61 -32.85
N GLU A 360 -8.98 -3.57 -33.50
CA GLU A 360 -7.59 -3.52 -33.97
C GLU A 360 -6.61 -3.57 -32.80
N TYR A 361 -6.83 -2.74 -31.75
CA TYR A 361 -6.04 -2.77 -30.54
C TYR A 361 -6.07 -4.15 -29.87
N ILE A 362 -7.27 -4.72 -29.67
CA ILE A 362 -7.47 -6.02 -29.01
C ILE A 362 -6.74 -7.13 -29.77
N LYS A 363 -6.80 -7.15 -31.09
CA LYS A 363 -6.07 -8.12 -31.92
C LYS A 363 -4.56 -7.92 -31.84
N LYS A 364 -4.08 -6.66 -31.84
CA LYS A 364 -2.66 -6.31 -31.69
C LYS A 364 -2.11 -6.71 -30.32
N ALA A 365 -2.93 -6.59 -29.26
CA ALA A 365 -2.62 -7.01 -27.90
C ALA A 365 -2.72 -8.54 -27.70
N ASP A 366 -3.00 -9.30 -28.74
CA ASP A 366 -3.21 -10.75 -28.69
C ASP A 366 -4.28 -11.16 -27.66
N LEU A 367 -5.37 -10.42 -27.62
CA LEU A 367 -6.51 -10.52 -26.69
C LEU A 367 -6.14 -10.23 -25.21
N ARG A 368 -4.90 -9.82 -24.90
CA ARG A 368 -4.38 -9.56 -23.57
C ARG A 368 -4.36 -8.08 -23.26
N ILE A 369 -5.43 -7.58 -22.66
CA ILE A 369 -5.59 -6.16 -22.31
C ILE A 369 -4.86 -5.91 -20.99
N ASN A 370 -3.88 -4.99 -20.98
CA ASN A 370 -3.17 -4.54 -19.81
C ASN A 370 -3.92 -3.35 -19.17
N SER A 371 -3.92 -3.24 -17.85
CA SER A 371 -4.63 -2.18 -17.12
C SER A 371 -4.17 -0.78 -17.51
N GLY A 372 -2.85 -0.51 -17.51
CA GLY A 372 -2.32 0.80 -17.87
C GLY A 372 -2.59 1.19 -19.33
N GLU A 373 -2.62 0.19 -20.24
CA GLU A 373 -3.02 0.40 -21.64
C GLU A 373 -4.52 0.67 -21.75
N PHE A 374 -5.35 -0.03 -20.97
CA PHE A 374 -6.80 0.22 -20.91
C PHE A 374 -7.11 1.63 -20.44
N GLU A 375 -6.51 2.06 -19.33
CA GLU A 375 -6.66 3.41 -18.77
C GLU A 375 -6.32 4.49 -19.80
N LYS A 376 -5.27 4.27 -20.61
CA LYS A 376 -4.85 5.20 -21.68
C LYS A 376 -5.79 5.18 -22.89
N ASN A 377 -6.23 4.00 -23.33
CA ASN A 377 -6.90 3.84 -24.63
C ASN A 377 -8.42 4.05 -24.56
N LEU A 378 -9.08 3.88 -23.40
CA LEU A 378 -10.54 3.95 -23.30
C LEU A 378 -11.12 5.29 -23.76
N GLN A 379 -10.45 6.40 -23.46
CA GLN A 379 -10.87 7.76 -23.75
C GLN A 379 -9.84 8.53 -24.59
N ASP A 380 -9.00 7.84 -25.34
CA ASP A 380 -7.91 8.42 -26.14
C ASP A 380 -8.42 9.35 -27.26
N ASP A 381 -9.63 9.11 -27.75
CA ASP A 381 -10.31 9.98 -28.72
C ASP A 381 -10.59 11.42 -28.23
N SER A 382 -10.49 11.64 -26.94
CA SER A 382 -10.65 12.94 -26.27
C SER A 382 -9.39 13.40 -25.53
N ASP A 383 -8.21 12.82 -25.79
CA ASP A 383 -6.95 13.08 -25.08
C ASP A 383 -7.09 12.97 -23.56
N THR A 384 -7.87 11.99 -23.09
CA THR A 384 -8.23 11.81 -21.69
C THR A 384 -7.77 10.45 -21.18
N THR A 385 -7.12 10.45 -20.01
CA THR A 385 -6.71 9.25 -19.28
C THR A 385 -7.76 8.91 -18.20
N THR A 386 -8.11 7.64 -18.10
CA THR A 386 -9.02 7.08 -17.11
C THR A 386 -8.29 6.82 -15.78
N GLY A 387 -8.97 6.99 -14.65
CA GLY A 387 -8.43 6.72 -13.32
C GLY A 387 -8.15 5.24 -13.09
N ARG A 388 -7.30 4.96 -12.11
CA ARG A 388 -6.90 3.60 -11.71
C ARG A 388 -7.53 3.18 -10.39
N LEU A 389 -7.43 3.99 -9.33
CA LEU A 389 -8.00 3.68 -8.01
C LEU A 389 -9.52 3.85 -7.99
N ASP A 390 -10.03 4.73 -8.84
CA ASP A 390 -11.45 4.86 -9.16
C ASP A 390 -11.56 5.27 -10.63
N THR A 391 -11.95 4.34 -11.47
CA THR A 391 -12.00 4.53 -12.93
C THR A 391 -13.13 5.45 -13.40
N ARG A 392 -13.98 5.96 -12.50
CA ARG A 392 -14.97 7.01 -12.80
C ARG A 392 -14.28 8.37 -13.03
N PHE A 393 -13.12 8.58 -12.37
CA PHE A 393 -12.31 9.76 -12.61
C PHE A 393 -11.63 9.74 -13.97
N SER A 394 -11.50 10.91 -14.56
CA SER A 394 -10.76 11.13 -15.80
C SER A 394 -9.97 12.43 -15.71
N GLY A 395 -8.88 12.50 -16.45
CA GLY A 395 -8.04 13.70 -16.52
C GLY A 395 -7.28 13.79 -17.84
N PRO A 396 -6.71 14.97 -18.17
CA PRO A 396 -5.95 15.14 -19.42
C PRO A 396 -4.81 14.14 -19.51
N THR A 397 -4.62 13.54 -20.67
CA THR A 397 -3.45 12.69 -20.96
C THR A 397 -2.17 13.54 -20.91
N MET A 398 -1.15 13.08 -20.19
CA MET A 398 0.13 13.82 -20.07
C MET A 398 0.96 13.73 -21.36
N ASP A 399 1.12 12.52 -21.90
CA ASP A 399 1.75 12.27 -23.20
C ASP A 399 0.76 11.55 -24.13
N PRO A 400 0.21 12.24 -25.16
CA PRO A 400 -0.73 11.61 -26.10
C PRO A 400 -0.15 10.38 -26.82
N LEU A 401 1.17 10.27 -26.92
CA LEU A 401 1.86 9.14 -27.56
C LEU A 401 2.30 8.04 -26.56
N SER A 402 2.03 8.22 -25.29
CA SER A 402 2.29 7.20 -24.27
C SER A 402 1.48 5.94 -24.57
N LYS A 403 2.09 4.78 -24.31
CA LYS A 403 1.41 3.49 -24.44
C LYS A 403 0.48 3.18 -23.25
N GLU A 404 0.84 3.66 -22.07
CA GLU A 404 0.15 3.43 -20.80
C GLU A 404 -0.16 4.76 -20.14
N ALA A 405 -1.08 4.76 -19.19
CA ALA A 405 -1.39 5.93 -18.36
C ALA A 405 -0.15 6.38 -17.56
N ASP A 406 0.17 7.68 -17.61
CA ASP A 406 1.34 8.26 -16.94
C ASP A 406 1.07 8.61 -15.48
N TYR A 407 -0.20 8.71 -15.08
CA TYR A 407 -0.63 9.05 -13.73
C TYR A 407 -2.05 8.56 -13.48
N ASP A 408 -2.46 8.57 -12.22
CA ASP A 408 -3.83 8.27 -11.82
C ASP A 408 -4.63 9.58 -11.62
N PRO A 409 -5.62 9.87 -12.47
CA PRO A 409 -6.50 11.03 -12.34
C PRO A 409 -7.23 11.13 -11.00
N GLN A 410 -7.65 10.01 -10.40
CA GLN A 410 -8.28 10.03 -9.10
C GLN A 410 -7.34 10.56 -8.00
N THR A 411 -6.12 10.04 -7.93
CA THR A 411 -5.11 10.53 -6.98
C THR A 411 -4.82 12.02 -7.20
N ALA A 412 -4.70 12.46 -8.46
CA ALA A 412 -4.50 13.88 -8.78
C ALA A 412 -5.69 14.75 -8.36
N ALA A 413 -6.90 14.22 -8.50
CA ALA A 413 -8.14 14.97 -8.22
C ALA A 413 -8.36 15.25 -6.73
N ILE A 414 -8.02 14.32 -5.84
CA ILE A 414 -8.39 14.43 -4.42
C ILE A 414 -7.20 14.45 -3.46
N GLY A 415 -6.01 14.03 -3.88
CA GLY A 415 -4.87 13.84 -3.00
C GLY A 415 -4.48 15.09 -2.21
N SER A 416 -4.46 16.26 -2.85
CA SER A 416 -4.16 17.53 -2.18
C SER A 416 -5.15 17.89 -1.08
N ALA A 417 -6.45 17.60 -1.28
CA ALA A 417 -7.49 17.85 -0.30
C ALA A 417 -7.27 17.00 0.97
N TYR A 418 -7.00 15.71 0.80
CA TYR A 418 -6.74 14.80 1.91
C TYR A 418 -5.50 15.20 2.72
N VAL A 419 -4.38 15.42 2.03
CA VAL A 419 -3.11 15.75 2.68
C VAL A 419 -3.21 17.08 3.42
N SER A 420 -3.79 18.11 2.81
CA SER A 420 -3.92 19.44 3.41
C SER A 420 -4.90 19.43 4.58
N ALA A 421 -6.07 18.81 4.42
CA ALA A 421 -7.08 18.70 5.47
C ALA A 421 -6.55 17.93 6.69
N PHE A 422 -5.85 16.81 6.47
CA PHE A 422 -5.26 16.05 7.57
C PHE A 422 -4.16 16.83 8.28
N ASN A 423 -3.26 17.48 7.53
CA ASN A 423 -2.20 18.30 8.13
C ASN A 423 -2.74 19.44 9.00
N ASP A 424 -3.87 20.04 8.61
CA ASP A 424 -4.56 21.04 9.41
C ASP A 424 -5.25 20.41 10.64
N TYR A 425 -5.98 19.34 10.44
CA TYR A 425 -6.73 18.63 11.49
C TYR A 425 -5.81 18.04 12.57
N VAL A 426 -4.73 17.36 12.19
CA VAL A 426 -3.84 16.70 13.14
C VAL A 426 -3.13 17.71 14.05
N ARG A 427 -2.78 18.89 13.54
CA ARG A 427 -2.14 19.95 14.34
C ARG A 427 -3.11 20.73 15.19
N LYS A 428 -4.24 21.15 14.61
CA LYS A 428 -5.20 22.03 15.31
C LYS A 428 -6.09 21.26 16.27
N ALA A 429 -6.65 20.12 15.83
CA ALA A 429 -7.62 19.36 16.62
C ALA A 429 -6.96 18.27 17.47
N LEU A 430 -5.97 17.56 16.94
CA LEU A 430 -5.30 16.47 17.64
C LEU A 430 -4.01 16.92 18.34
N GLN A 431 -3.56 18.17 18.12
CA GLN A 431 -2.40 18.81 18.77
C GLN A 431 -1.10 18.02 18.61
N TYR A 432 -0.89 17.43 17.43
CA TYR A 432 0.27 16.59 17.14
C TYR A 432 0.98 17.00 15.85
N GLY A 433 2.33 16.88 15.85
CA GLY A 433 3.13 16.91 14.63
C GLY A 433 3.56 18.28 14.15
N ASP A 434 3.55 19.35 15.00
CA ASP A 434 3.88 20.74 14.60
C ASP A 434 5.21 20.88 13.87
N ASN A 435 6.24 20.17 14.33
CA ASN A 435 7.59 20.20 13.74
C ASN A 435 7.93 18.93 12.93
N LYS A 436 6.93 18.15 12.51
CA LYS A 436 7.12 16.88 11.80
C LYS A 436 6.55 16.95 10.40
N ILE A 437 7.25 16.34 9.44
CA ILE A 437 6.77 16.20 8.07
C ILE A 437 5.88 14.96 7.99
N TYR A 438 4.65 15.13 7.51
CA TYR A 438 3.75 14.04 7.18
C TYR A 438 4.07 13.49 5.78
N LYS A 439 4.26 12.19 5.65
CA LYS A 439 4.58 11.48 4.39
C LYS A 439 3.36 10.68 3.94
N PRO A 440 2.45 11.25 3.13
CA PRO A 440 1.21 10.57 2.75
C PRO A 440 1.47 9.30 1.95
N MET A 441 2.52 9.30 1.13
CA MET A 441 2.96 8.18 0.31
C MET A 441 4.49 8.19 0.18
N ILE A 442 5.12 7.02 0.27
CA ILE A 442 6.52 6.81 -0.09
C ILE A 442 6.60 5.70 -1.14
N PRO A 443 7.48 5.82 -2.17
CA PRO A 443 7.48 4.91 -3.32
C PRO A 443 8.17 3.57 -3.01
N LEU A 444 7.61 2.77 -2.10
CA LEU A 444 8.21 1.52 -1.63
C LEU A 444 8.06 0.36 -2.63
N TRP A 445 7.11 0.40 -3.55
CA TRP A 445 6.86 -0.71 -4.50
C TRP A 445 8.09 -1.18 -5.28
N ARG A 446 9.11 -0.31 -5.46
CA ARG A 446 10.36 -0.63 -6.18
C ARG A 446 11.39 -1.36 -5.31
N THR A 447 11.31 -1.22 -4.00
CA THR A 447 12.30 -1.71 -3.03
C THR A 447 11.69 -2.67 -2.02
N TRP A 448 10.38 -2.92 -2.11
CA TRP A 448 9.67 -3.79 -1.20
C TRP A 448 10.06 -5.25 -1.41
N ASN A 449 10.31 -5.97 -0.32
CA ASN A 449 10.52 -7.41 -0.39
C ASN A 449 9.16 -8.13 -0.45
N TYR A 450 8.78 -8.58 -1.63
CA TYR A 450 7.56 -9.37 -1.84
C TYR A 450 7.70 -10.85 -1.53
N GLN A 451 8.87 -11.31 -1.11
CA GLN A 451 9.01 -12.69 -0.62
C GLN A 451 8.23 -12.86 0.68
N HIS A 452 7.58 -14.01 0.81
CA HIS A 452 6.76 -14.34 1.95
C HIS A 452 7.03 -15.78 2.38
N GLN A 453 6.99 -16.01 3.70
CA GLN A 453 7.07 -17.33 4.31
C GLN A 453 5.65 -17.81 4.67
N PRO A 454 5.04 -18.69 3.84
CA PRO A 454 3.72 -19.24 4.17
C PRO A 454 3.72 -20.04 5.48
N PRO A 455 2.56 -20.23 6.11
CA PRO A 455 2.44 -21.07 7.30
C PRO A 455 3.05 -22.45 7.09
N ASP A 456 3.71 -22.96 8.11
CA ASP A 456 4.35 -24.29 8.15
C ASP A 456 5.42 -24.50 7.05
N PHE A 457 5.93 -23.43 6.45
CA PHE A 457 7.01 -23.51 5.47
C PHE A 457 8.34 -23.06 6.09
N PRO A 458 9.48 -23.78 5.86
CA PRO A 458 10.72 -23.55 6.60
C PRO A 458 11.45 -22.25 6.22
N ARG A 459 11.06 -21.60 5.12
CA ARG A 459 11.73 -20.38 4.59
C ARG A 459 10.81 -19.59 3.68
N PRO A 460 11.07 -18.28 3.48
CA PRO A 460 10.36 -17.49 2.48
C PRO A 460 10.47 -18.08 1.07
N LEU A 461 9.39 -18.04 0.33
CA LEU A 461 9.38 -18.43 -1.08
C LEU A 461 10.00 -17.32 -1.93
N ARG A 462 10.62 -17.70 -3.05
CA ARG A 462 11.27 -16.74 -3.97
C ARG A 462 10.27 -16.08 -4.93
N GLN A 463 9.07 -16.62 -5.02
CA GLN A 463 7.97 -16.05 -5.80
C GLN A 463 7.39 -14.80 -5.12
N ILE A 464 6.58 -14.06 -5.86
CA ILE A 464 5.83 -12.92 -5.33
C ILE A 464 4.81 -13.40 -4.28
N ALA A 465 4.42 -12.52 -3.36
CA ALA A 465 3.58 -12.89 -2.23
C ALA A 465 2.22 -13.46 -2.63
N ASN A 466 1.89 -14.59 -2.01
CA ASN A 466 0.55 -15.15 -1.93
C ASN A 466 0.28 -15.46 -0.45
N VAL A 467 -0.60 -14.67 0.17
CA VAL A 467 -0.97 -14.77 1.60
C VAL A 467 -2.35 -15.41 1.81
N MET A 468 -2.94 -16.00 0.77
CA MET A 468 -4.18 -16.78 0.93
C MET A 468 -4.01 -17.96 1.91
N PRO A 469 -2.86 -18.68 1.90
CA PRO A 469 -2.61 -19.72 2.89
C PRO A 469 -2.65 -19.20 4.33
N ASP A 470 -2.15 -17.99 4.60
CA ASP A 470 -2.17 -17.38 5.93
C ASP A 470 -3.57 -17.14 6.44
N LEU A 471 -4.41 -16.52 5.61
CA LEU A 471 -5.81 -16.28 5.95
C LEU A 471 -6.55 -17.61 6.16
N ALA A 472 -6.34 -18.60 5.29
CA ALA A 472 -6.94 -19.92 5.40
C ALA A 472 -6.48 -20.65 6.67
N TRP A 473 -5.22 -20.49 7.06
CA TRP A 473 -4.67 -21.06 8.28
C TRP A 473 -5.29 -20.43 9.53
N ALA A 474 -5.34 -19.09 9.60
CA ALA A 474 -5.97 -18.34 10.67
C ALA A 474 -7.45 -18.73 10.84
N MET A 475 -8.22 -18.82 9.75
CA MET A 475 -9.63 -19.25 9.78
C MET A 475 -9.83 -20.68 10.28
N LYS A 476 -8.85 -21.57 10.09
CA LYS A 476 -8.88 -22.94 10.64
C LYS A 476 -8.44 -22.98 12.09
N TYR A 477 -7.46 -22.16 12.47
CA TYR A 477 -6.96 -22.05 13.83
C TYR A 477 -8.01 -21.43 14.74
N ASN A 478 -8.67 -20.35 14.28
CA ASN A 478 -9.79 -19.70 14.94
C ASN A 478 -11.09 -19.85 14.11
N PRO A 479 -11.91 -20.92 14.35
CA PRO A 479 -13.15 -21.17 13.58
C PRO A 479 -14.22 -20.08 13.75
N ASN A 480 -14.06 -19.18 14.72
CA ASN A 480 -14.99 -18.07 14.98
C ASN A 480 -14.58 -16.77 14.26
N LEU A 481 -13.39 -16.73 13.66
CA LEU A 481 -12.93 -15.59 12.88
C LEU A 481 -13.90 -15.30 11.72
N LYS A 482 -14.37 -14.06 11.63
CA LYS A 482 -15.20 -13.60 10.53
C LYS A 482 -14.34 -12.85 9.52
N VAL A 483 -14.49 -13.17 8.25
CA VAL A 483 -13.84 -12.46 7.15
C VAL A 483 -14.89 -11.77 6.32
N GLN A 484 -14.75 -10.46 6.12
CA GLN A 484 -15.59 -9.66 5.24
C GLN A 484 -14.73 -9.15 4.08
N LEU A 485 -15.18 -9.41 2.86
CA LEU A 485 -14.57 -8.90 1.64
C LEU A 485 -15.42 -7.78 1.07
N ASN A 486 -14.79 -6.65 0.74
CA ASN A 486 -15.43 -5.52 0.07
C ASN A 486 -14.59 -5.13 -1.16
N ALA A 487 -15.25 -4.89 -2.28
CA ALA A 487 -14.60 -4.46 -3.51
C ALA A 487 -15.54 -3.53 -4.29
N GLY A 488 -14.97 -2.61 -5.05
CA GLY A 488 -15.70 -1.66 -5.89
C GLY A 488 -15.64 -2.03 -7.36
N TYR A 489 -16.73 -1.87 -8.09
CA TYR A 489 -16.80 -2.15 -9.53
C TYR A 489 -15.80 -1.34 -10.37
N PHE A 490 -15.40 -0.16 -9.87
CA PHE A 490 -14.57 0.81 -10.56
C PHE A 490 -13.12 0.87 -10.02
N ASP A 491 -12.73 -0.08 -9.19
CA ASP A 491 -11.35 -0.22 -8.71
C ASP A 491 -10.54 -1.10 -9.68
N LEU A 492 -9.64 -0.48 -10.44
CA LEU A 492 -8.78 -1.19 -11.37
C LEU A 492 -7.40 -1.53 -10.78
N ALA A 493 -7.08 -0.97 -9.62
CA ALA A 493 -5.86 -1.34 -8.89
C ALA A 493 -5.96 -2.75 -8.30
N THR A 494 -7.16 -3.11 -7.85
CA THR A 494 -7.53 -4.42 -7.30
C THR A 494 -8.95 -4.77 -7.79
N PRO A 495 -9.07 -5.29 -9.02
CA PRO A 495 -10.36 -5.57 -9.65
C PRO A 495 -11.28 -6.41 -8.76
N PHE A 496 -12.54 -6.03 -8.68
CA PHE A 496 -13.48 -6.64 -7.74
C PHE A 496 -13.64 -8.16 -7.94
N TYR A 497 -13.50 -8.63 -9.16
CA TYR A 497 -13.65 -10.04 -9.50
C TYR A 497 -12.45 -10.90 -9.04
N GLU A 498 -11.33 -10.31 -8.67
CA GLU A 498 -10.23 -11.02 -7.99
C GLU A 498 -10.63 -11.53 -6.60
N GLY A 499 -11.71 -11.00 -6.02
CA GLY A 499 -12.21 -11.33 -4.68
C GLY A 499 -13.38 -12.33 -4.67
N ILE A 500 -13.89 -12.72 -5.82
CA ILE A 500 -15.01 -13.64 -5.97
C ILE A 500 -14.51 -15.02 -6.44
#